data_3ed415d981e7aef2db5586314ba5b749
#
_entry.id   3ed415d981e7aef2db5586314ba5b749
#
_cell.length_a   1.000
_cell.length_b   1.000
_cell.length_c   1.000
_cell.angle_alpha   90.00
_cell.angle_beta   90.00
_cell.angle_gamma   90.00
#
_symmetry.space_group_name_H-M   'P 1'
#
loop_
_entity.id
_entity.type
_entity.pdbx_description
1 polymer ?
#
loop_
_entity_poly.entity_id
_entity_poly.type
_entity_poly.pdbx_seq_one_letter_code
_entity_poly.pdbx_strand_id
1 'polypeptide(L)'
;MKIIPIVLVIFLNSFCLSAQVVNEKKYTINTIAFYNVENLFDTLDDPYTFDDDRTPKGKDKWTNDIYKKKIINIAKVIADIGFDLTKSGPSIVGLCEIENKKVLNDLINKTPLIKENYGIVHYDSPDERGVDVAMLYKKDRFKVKFSKAHPLYLKR
;
A
#
# COMPACT_ATOMS: atom_id res chain seq x y z
N MET A 1 26.15 4.22 -73.47
CA MET A 1 24.95 4.31 -72.65
C MET A 1 25.35 4.12 -71.16
N LYS A 2 25.31 5.19 -70.33
CA LYS A 2 25.90 5.21 -68.97
C LYS A 2 24.79 5.21 -67.92
N ILE A 3 24.23 4.04 -67.65
CA ILE A 3 23.13 3.88 -66.66
C ILE A 3 23.63 3.39 -65.30
N ILE A 4 24.87 2.87 -65.25
CA ILE A 4 25.47 2.24 -64.05
C ILE A 4 25.66 3.18 -62.84
N PRO A 5 26.01 4.49 -62.96
CA PRO A 5 26.25 5.32 -61.79
C PRO A 5 24.99 5.72 -61.05
N ILE A 6 23.81 5.78 -61.67
CA ILE A 6 22.58 6.21 -61.06
C ILE A 6 22.03 5.10 -60.12
N VAL A 7 22.17 3.84 -60.49
CA VAL A 7 21.71 2.70 -59.67
C VAL A 7 22.60 2.59 -58.40
N LEU A 8 23.88 2.85 -58.51
CA LEU A 8 24.81 2.79 -57.39
C LEU A 8 24.52 3.89 -56.33
N VAL A 9 24.13 5.08 -56.75
CA VAL A 9 23.77 6.20 -55.87
C VAL A 9 22.46 5.91 -55.09
N ILE A 10 21.49 5.25 -55.73
CA ILE A 10 20.24 4.86 -55.05
C ILE A 10 20.51 3.78 -54.02
N PHE A 11 21.39 2.83 -54.26
CA PHE A 11 21.75 1.78 -53.29
C PHE A 11 22.50 2.30 -52.06
N LEU A 12 23.32 3.33 -52.22
CA LEU A 12 24.07 3.96 -51.10
C LEU A 12 23.17 4.79 -50.18
N ASN A 13 22.05 5.32 -50.67
CA ASN A 13 21.09 6.06 -49.84
C ASN A 13 20.15 5.14 -49.03
N SER A 14 20.01 3.87 -49.40
CA SER A 14 19.19 2.90 -48.64
C SER A 14 19.84 2.40 -47.36
N PHE A 15 21.15 2.62 -47.16
CA PHE A 15 21.86 2.18 -45.97
C PHE A 15 21.93 3.22 -44.84
N CYS A 16 21.46 4.46 -45.08
CA CYS A 16 21.45 5.52 -44.06
C CYS A 16 20.16 5.63 -43.24
N LEU A 17 19.19 4.70 -43.42
CA LEU A 17 18.05 4.54 -42.51
C LEU A 17 18.47 3.68 -41.30
N SER A 18 19.55 4.08 -40.63
CA SER A 18 19.85 3.55 -39.31
C SER A 18 18.76 3.97 -38.36
N ALA A 19 18.01 2.98 -37.88
CA ALA A 19 17.00 3.12 -36.86
C ALA A 19 17.50 4.02 -35.73
N GLN A 20 16.87 5.16 -35.53
CA GLN A 20 16.97 5.85 -34.26
C GLN A 20 16.49 4.86 -33.21
N VAL A 21 17.41 4.31 -32.43
CA VAL A 21 17.07 3.59 -31.21
C VAL A 21 16.47 4.64 -30.30
N VAL A 22 15.14 4.75 -30.34
CA VAL A 22 14.39 5.52 -29.36
C VAL A 22 14.64 4.79 -28.04
N ASN A 23 15.55 5.33 -27.26
CA ASN A 23 15.83 4.82 -25.92
C ASN A 23 14.61 5.19 -25.05
N GLU A 24 13.55 4.37 -25.15
CA GLU A 24 12.34 4.56 -24.35
C GLU A 24 12.73 4.42 -22.89
N LYS A 25 12.72 5.54 -22.19
CA LYS A 25 12.91 5.56 -20.74
C LYS A 25 11.73 4.79 -20.12
N LYS A 26 12.00 3.63 -19.59
CA LYS A 26 11.00 2.86 -18.82
C LYS A 26 10.88 3.48 -17.44
N TYR A 27 9.68 3.96 -17.11
CA TYR A 27 9.36 4.47 -15.78
C TYR A 27 8.56 3.40 -15.02
N THR A 28 8.84 3.27 -13.72
CA THR A 28 8.01 2.49 -12.81
C THR A 28 7.20 3.44 -11.95
N ILE A 29 5.87 3.32 -12.02
CA ILE A 29 4.96 4.11 -11.19
C ILE A 29 4.74 3.36 -9.88
N ASN A 30 4.82 4.08 -8.76
CA ASN A 30 4.48 3.58 -7.44
C ASN A 30 3.44 4.51 -6.82
N THR A 31 2.37 3.94 -6.29
CA THR A 31 1.37 4.69 -5.53
C THR A 31 1.74 4.66 -4.06
N ILE A 32 1.64 5.81 -3.40
CA ILE A 32 1.75 5.97 -1.95
C ILE A 32 0.42 6.54 -1.47
N ALA A 33 -0.16 5.94 -0.44
CA ALA A 33 -1.44 6.35 0.12
C ALA A 33 -1.33 6.58 1.62
N PHE A 34 -2.25 7.37 2.15
CA PHE A 34 -2.54 7.48 3.57
C PHE A 34 -4.05 7.33 3.78
N TYR A 35 -4.46 6.46 4.72
CA TYR A 35 -5.85 6.11 4.92
C TYR A 35 -6.18 6.01 6.41
N ASN A 36 -7.16 6.80 6.87
CA ASN A 36 -7.79 6.62 8.18
C ASN A 36 -8.83 5.51 8.06
N VAL A 37 -8.67 4.43 8.83
CA VAL A 37 -9.57 3.27 8.78
C VAL A 37 -10.76 3.37 9.75
N GLU A 38 -10.89 4.50 10.43
CA GLU A 38 -12.02 4.81 11.33
C GLU A 38 -12.20 3.75 12.42
N ASN A 39 -11.21 3.62 13.31
CA ASN A 39 -11.23 2.73 14.47
C ASN A 39 -11.33 1.23 14.07
N LEU A 40 -10.25 0.67 13.58
CA LEU A 40 -10.15 -0.77 13.34
C LEU A 40 -9.73 -1.49 14.61
N PHE A 41 -10.70 -1.94 15.40
CA PHE A 41 -10.53 -2.78 16.59
C PHE A 41 -10.75 -4.24 16.26
N ASP A 42 -10.12 -5.13 17.01
CA ASP A 42 -10.51 -6.56 17.01
C ASP A 42 -11.76 -6.75 17.91
N THR A 43 -12.03 -7.92 18.44
CA THR A 43 -13.22 -8.18 19.25
C THR A 43 -12.88 -8.56 20.69
N LEU A 44 -11.62 -8.41 21.07
CA LEU A 44 -11.13 -8.72 22.40
C LEU A 44 -11.00 -7.43 23.20
N ASP A 45 -11.20 -7.50 24.48
CA ASP A 45 -11.04 -6.43 25.43
C ASP A 45 -9.56 -6.34 25.84
N ASP A 46 -8.93 -5.16 25.69
CA ASP A 46 -7.59 -4.92 26.22
C ASP A 46 -7.71 -4.16 27.56
N PRO A 47 -7.36 -4.79 28.68
CA PRO A 47 -7.52 -4.19 30.00
C PRO A 47 -6.68 -2.93 30.24
N TYR A 48 -5.83 -2.54 29.30
CA TYR A 48 -4.92 -1.37 29.41
C TYR A 48 -5.39 -0.18 28.57
N THR A 49 -6.45 -0.32 27.78
CA THR A 49 -6.98 0.71 26.89
C THR A 49 -8.49 0.88 27.07
N PHE A 50 -9.06 2.00 26.60
CA PHE A 50 -10.52 2.24 26.66
C PHE A 50 -11.21 1.72 25.40
N ASP A 51 -11.18 0.41 25.21
CA ASP A 51 -11.77 -0.26 24.06
C ASP A 51 -13.01 -1.13 24.43
N ASP A 52 -13.43 -1.15 25.69
CA ASP A 52 -14.59 -1.91 26.20
C ASP A 52 -15.84 -1.80 25.31
N ASP A 53 -16.09 -0.60 24.76
CA ASP A 53 -17.21 -0.33 23.86
C ASP A 53 -17.11 -1.10 22.55
N ARG A 54 -15.90 -1.49 22.15
CA ARG A 54 -15.55 -2.16 20.87
C ARG A 54 -15.52 -3.68 20.98
N THR A 55 -16.20 -4.24 21.98
CA THR A 55 -16.31 -5.68 22.18
C THR A 55 -17.70 -6.19 21.81
N PRO A 56 -17.92 -7.52 21.66
CA PRO A 56 -19.24 -8.08 21.39
C PRO A 56 -20.27 -7.81 22.49
N LYS A 57 -19.80 -7.59 23.72
CA LYS A 57 -20.64 -7.25 24.89
C LYS A 57 -20.68 -5.74 25.14
N GLY A 58 -19.79 -4.98 24.57
CA GLY A 58 -19.69 -3.53 24.68
C GLY A 58 -20.87 -2.80 24.04
N LYS A 59 -20.87 -1.49 24.14
CA LYS A 59 -21.93 -0.62 23.62
C LYS A 59 -22.14 -0.75 22.10
N ASP A 60 -21.05 -0.89 21.34
CA ASP A 60 -21.10 -0.95 19.89
C ASP A 60 -21.45 -2.33 19.35
N LYS A 61 -21.57 -3.35 20.24
CA LYS A 61 -21.85 -4.74 19.85
C LYS A 61 -20.90 -5.22 18.75
N TRP A 62 -19.61 -4.94 18.91
CA TRP A 62 -18.58 -5.18 17.92
C TRP A 62 -18.28 -6.67 17.76
N THR A 63 -19.09 -7.36 16.95
CA THR A 63 -19.00 -8.80 16.74
C THR A 63 -17.94 -9.17 15.71
N ASN A 64 -17.53 -10.47 15.72
CA ASN A 64 -16.63 -11.01 14.71
C ASN A 64 -17.12 -10.81 13.27
N ASP A 65 -18.42 -10.80 13.02
CA ASP A 65 -18.97 -10.61 11.68
C ASP A 65 -18.82 -9.15 11.22
N ILE A 66 -19.05 -8.20 12.13
CA ILE A 66 -18.82 -6.77 11.88
C ILE A 66 -17.33 -6.54 11.61
N TYR A 67 -16.46 -7.08 12.46
CA TYR A 67 -15.02 -7.01 12.31
C TYR A 67 -14.55 -7.55 10.94
N LYS A 68 -14.95 -8.79 10.58
CA LYS A 68 -14.60 -9.41 9.29
C LYS A 68 -15.09 -8.57 8.11
N LYS A 69 -16.31 -8.05 8.18
CA LYS A 69 -16.85 -7.19 7.13
C LYS A 69 -16.04 -5.92 6.99
N LYS A 70 -15.62 -5.30 8.12
CA LYS A 70 -14.81 -4.09 8.12
C LYS A 70 -13.44 -4.32 7.49
N ILE A 71 -12.69 -5.35 7.89
CA ILE A 71 -11.37 -5.62 7.30
C ILE A 71 -11.45 -5.93 5.80
N ILE A 72 -12.50 -6.63 5.35
CA ILE A 72 -12.72 -6.89 3.93
C ILE A 72 -12.98 -5.59 3.16
N ASN A 73 -13.78 -4.69 3.72
CA ASN A 73 -14.07 -3.40 3.09
C ASN A 73 -12.81 -2.50 3.01
N ILE A 74 -12.05 -2.41 4.10
CA ILE A 74 -10.77 -1.69 4.13
C ILE A 74 -9.81 -2.28 3.08
N ALA A 75 -9.72 -3.60 3.00
CA ALA A 75 -8.87 -4.28 2.03
C ALA A 75 -9.23 -3.95 0.58
N LYS A 76 -10.54 -3.88 0.27
CA LYS A 76 -11.01 -3.47 -1.06
C LYS A 76 -10.60 -2.05 -1.38
N VAL A 77 -10.82 -1.10 -0.45
CA VAL A 77 -10.42 0.30 -0.63
C VAL A 77 -8.91 0.39 -0.90
N ILE A 78 -8.09 -0.28 -0.07
CA ILE A 78 -6.64 -0.27 -0.26
C ILE A 78 -6.25 -0.86 -1.63
N ALA A 79 -6.87 -1.96 -2.04
CA ALA A 79 -6.57 -2.59 -3.32
C ALA A 79 -6.91 -1.70 -4.52
N ASP A 80 -7.93 -0.86 -4.39
CA ASP A 80 -8.42 0.00 -5.47
C ASP A 80 -7.63 1.31 -5.61
N ILE A 81 -6.91 1.74 -4.55
CA ILE A 81 -6.14 2.99 -4.60
C ILE A 81 -5.01 2.89 -5.63
N GLY A 82 -5.10 3.69 -6.70
CA GLY A 82 -4.10 3.76 -7.76
C GLY A 82 -4.07 2.54 -8.68
N PHE A 83 -5.06 1.63 -8.59
CA PHE A 83 -5.15 0.43 -9.41
C PHE A 83 -5.18 0.73 -10.91
N ASP A 84 -5.81 1.82 -11.33
CA ASP A 84 -5.86 2.23 -12.73
C ASP A 84 -4.48 2.46 -13.32
N LEU A 85 -3.54 2.97 -12.50
CA LEU A 85 -2.18 3.32 -12.90
C LEU A 85 -1.22 2.13 -12.80
N THR A 86 -1.31 1.36 -11.70
CA THR A 86 -0.29 0.36 -11.34
C THR A 86 -0.76 -1.08 -11.52
N LYS A 87 -2.07 -1.30 -11.72
CA LYS A 87 -2.74 -2.61 -11.76
C LYS A 87 -2.51 -3.44 -10.49
N SER A 88 -2.25 -2.75 -9.39
CA SER A 88 -2.06 -3.33 -8.06
C SER A 88 -2.34 -2.27 -6.99
N GLY A 89 -2.55 -2.66 -5.75
CA GLY A 89 -2.66 -1.74 -4.63
C GLY A 89 -1.39 -0.92 -4.40
N PRO A 90 -1.44 0.12 -3.55
CA PRO A 90 -0.33 1.03 -3.32
C PRO A 90 0.93 0.31 -2.86
N SER A 91 2.09 0.86 -3.23
CA SER A 91 3.37 0.31 -2.80
C SER A 91 3.69 0.61 -1.34
N ILE A 92 3.15 1.72 -0.82
CA ILE A 92 3.22 2.10 0.59
C ILE A 92 1.85 2.64 0.99
N VAL A 93 1.35 2.22 2.17
CA VAL A 93 0.11 2.72 2.78
C VAL A 93 0.38 3.10 4.22
N GLY A 94 0.24 4.39 4.57
CA GLY A 94 0.11 4.83 5.95
C GLY A 94 -1.32 4.60 6.42
N LEU A 95 -1.48 4.02 7.59
CA LEU A 95 -2.77 3.77 8.23
C LEU A 95 -2.82 4.46 9.58
N CYS A 96 -3.97 4.95 9.97
CA CYS A 96 -4.23 5.42 11.33
C CYS A 96 -5.55 4.88 11.85
N GLU A 97 -5.71 4.95 13.17
CA GLU A 97 -6.80 4.37 13.95
C GLU A 97 -6.83 2.83 13.85
N ILE A 98 -5.65 2.25 14.00
CA ILE A 98 -5.41 0.81 14.08
C ILE A 98 -5.21 0.45 15.55
N GLU A 99 -5.95 -0.51 16.07
CA GLU A 99 -5.81 -0.94 17.46
C GLU A 99 -4.46 -1.61 17.74
N ASN A 100 -4.07 -2.60 16.93
CA ASN A 100 -2.91 -3.41 17.25
C ASN A 100 -2.34 -4.12 16.00
N LYS A 101 -1.19 -4.78 16.19
CA LYS A 101 -0.55 -5.56 15.12
C LYS A 101 -1.36 -6.75 14.64
N LYS A 102 -2.26 -7.30 15.49
CA LYS A 102 -3.11 -8.43 15.12
C LYS A 102 -4.11 -8.04 14.03
N VAL A 103 -4.79 -6.90 14.18
CA VAL A 103 -5.74 -6.42 13.15
C VAL A 103 -5.04 -6.13 11.82
N LEU A 104 -3.79 -5.66 11.84
CA LEU A 104 -2.97 -5.49 10.64
C LEU A 104 -2.63 -6.83 9.97
N ASN A 105 -2.24 -7.84 10.77
CA ASN A 105 -2.00 -9.18 10.25
C ASN A 105 -3.28 -9.80 9.64
N ASP A 106 -4.43 -9.60 10.29
CA ASP A 106 -5.70 -10.06 9.78
C ASP A 106 -6.05 -9.35 8.47
N LEU A 107 -5.82 -8.04 8.39
CA LEU A 107 -6.06 -7.24 7.18
C LEU A 107 -5.23 -7.73 5.99
N ILE A 108 -3.94 -8.00 6.17
CA ILE A 108 -3.08 -8.37 5.04
C ILE A 108 -3.08 -9.87 4.71
N ASN A 109 -3.42 -10.75 5.65
CA ASN A 109 -3.32 -12.20 5.47
C ASN A 109 -4.67 -12.93 5.34
N LYS A 110 -5.77 -12.32 5.85
CA LYS A 110 -7.11 -12.93 5.83
C LYS A 110 -8.07 -12.26 4.83
N THR A 111 -7.56 -11.38 3.98
CA THR A 111 -8.32 -10.66 2.96
C THR A 111 -7.66 -10.82 1.57
N PRO A 112 -8.27 -10.32 0.49
CA PRO A 112 -7.63 -10.33 -0.83
C PRO A 112 -6.26 -9.64 -0.89
N LEU A 113 -5.89 -8.78 0.10
CA LEU A 113 -4.58 -8.15 0.18
C LEU A 113 -3.41 -9.13 0.38
N ILE A 114 -3.68 -10.38 0.71
CA ILE A 114 -2.64 -11.43 0.80
C ILE A 114 -1.80 -11.52 -0.49
N LYS A 115 -2.41 -11.23 -1.65
CA LYS A 115 -1.73 -11.24 -2.96
C LYS A 115 -0.75 -10.09 -3.14
N GLU A 116 -0.89 -9.02 -2.35
CA GLU A 116 -0.07 -7.81 -2.44
C GLU A 116 1.26 -7.92 -1.68
N ASN A 117 1.44 -8.99 -0.89
CA ASN A 117 2.66 -9.32 -0.14
C ASN A 117 3.17 -8.16 0.74
N TYR A 118 2.26 -7.55 1.50
CA TYR A 118 2.63 -6.44 2.38
C TYR A 118 3.48 -6.88 3.59
N GLY A 119 4.45 -6.04 3.95
CA GLY A 119 5.09 -6.00 5.25
C GLY A 119 4.45 -4.93 6.12
N ILE A 120 4.65 -5.01 7.43
CA ILE A 120 4.08 -4.12 8.44
C ILE A 120 5.21 -3.42 9.19
N VAL A 121 5.08 -2.11 9.37
CA VAL A 121 5.75 -1.32 10.42
C VAL A 121 4.68 -0.77 11.33
N HIS A 122 4.77 -1.04 12.63
CA HIS A 122 3.77 -0.65 13.61
C HIS A 122 4.44 -0.42 14.96
N TYR A 123 3.94 0.53 15.70
CA TYR A 123 4.33 0.87 17.07
C TYR A 123 3.09 1.25 17.85
N ASP A 124 3.03 0.76 19.09
CA ASP A 124 1.98 1.16 20.02
C ASP A 124 2.14 2.66 20.36
N SER A 125 1.05 3.36 20.39
CA SER A 125 0.97 4.78 20.72
C SER A 125 0.55 4.98 22.19
N PRO A 126 0.72 6.18 22.77
CA PRO A 126 0.21 6.49 24.10
C PRO A 126 -1.28 6.90 24.09
N ASP A 127 -2.03 6.68 23.03
CA ASP A 127 -3.47 7.01 22.98
C ASP A 127 -4.25 6.09 23.91
N GLU A 128 -4.99 6.66 24.86
CA GLU A 128 -5.75 5.93 25.87
C GLU A 128 -6.84 5.03 25.25
N ARG A 129 -7.26 5.31 24.02
CA ARG A 129 -8.23 4.47 23.29
C ARG A 129 -7.58 3.21 22.67
N GLY A 130 -6.25 3.10 22.74
CA GLY A 130 -5.52 2.01 22.10
C GLY A 130 -5.53 2.08 20.57
N VAL A 131 -5.47 3.29 19.99
CA VAL A 131 -5.38 3.45 18.54
C VAL A 131 -4.02 3.95 18.09
N ASP A 132 -3.49 3.33 17.09
CA ASP A 132 -2.13 3.48 16.60
C ASP A 132 -2.07 3.97 15.16
N VAL A 133 -0.84 4.19 14.71
CA VAL A 133 -0.48 4.38 13.32
C VAL A 133 0.37 3.22 12.82
N ALA A 134 0.21 2.88 11.56
CA ALA A 134 0.98 1.81 10.93
C ALA A 134 1.36 2.17 9.50
N MET A 135 2.34 1.45 8.97
CA MET A 135 2.70 1.50 7.56
C MET A 135 2.71 0.08 6.98
N LEU A 136 1.99 -0.11 5.89
CA LEU A 136 2.13 -1.28 5.02
C LEU A 136 3.07 -0.94 3.87
N TYR A 137 3.90 -1.89 3.47
CA TYR A 137 4.79 -1.73 2.32
C TYR A 137 4.90 -3.03 1.53
N LYS A 138 4.99 -2.96 0.21
CA LYS A 138 5.20 -4.14 -0.63
C LYS A 138 6.62 -4.66 -0.48
N LYS A 139 6.79 -5.91 -0.01
CA LYS A 139 8.09 -6.53 0.26
C LYS A 139 8.92 -6.78 -0.99
N ASP A 140 8.27 -6.90 -2.15
CA ASP A 140 8.93 -7.06 -3.45
C ASP A 140 9.50 -5.75 -4.00
N ARG A 141 9.11 -4.59 -3.43
CA ARG A 141 9.56 -3.27 -3.86
C ARG A 141 10.42 -2.54 -2.83
N PHE A 142 10.17 -2.80 -1.55
CA PHE A 142 10.80 -2.08 -0.44
C PHE A 142 11.32 -3.03 0.63
N LYS A 143 12.44 -2.64 1.23
CA LYS A 143 13.00 -3.27 2.42
C LYS A 143 13.20 -2.21 3.50
N VAL A 144 12.59 -2.40 4.65
CA VAL A 144 12.80 -1.52 5.81
C VAL A 144 14.23 -1.69 6.31
N LYS A 145 15.01 -0.61 6.29
CA LYS A 145 16.37 -0.58 6.87
C LYS A 145 16.35 -0.14 8.33
N PHE A 146 15.45 0.81 8.63
CA PHE A 146 15.31 1.39 9.97
C PHE A 146 13.90 1.95 10.11
N SER A 147 13.34 1.88 11.31
CA SER A 147 12.08 2.54 11.67
C SER A 147 12.15 2.98 13.14
N LYS A 148 11.44 4.07 13.46
CA LYS A 148 11.37 4.63 14.81
C LYS A 148 10.07 5.40 14.99
N ALA A 149 9.42 5.23 16.14
CA ALA A 149 8.32 6.09 16.55
C ALA A 149 8.86 7.47 16.98
N HIS A 150 8.19 8.53 16.52
CA HIS A 150 8.49 9.91 16.90
C HIS A 150 7.26 10.53 17.59
N PRO A 151 7.20 10.53 18.92
CA PRO A 151 6.08 11.12 19.62
C PRO A 151 6.03 12.63 19.39
N LEU A 152 4.81 13.15 19.19
CA LEU A 152 4.56 14.58 19.08
C LEU A 152 4.21 15.13 20.47
N TYR A 153 5.06 16.01 21.00
CA TYR A 153 4.79 16.73 22.25
C TYR A 153 4.27 18.13 21.93
N LEU A 154 3.00 18.36 22.18
CA LEU A 154 2.40 19.69 22.06
C LEU A 154 2.59 20.44 23.39
N LYS A 155 3.18 21.64 23.35
CA LYS A 155 3.14 22.55 24.51
C LYS A 155 1.73 23.10 24.64
N ARG A 156 1.08 22.83 25.74
CA ARG A 156 -0.17 23.49 26.16
C ARG A 156 0.13 24.89 26.70
#